data_854121ad523851131874c305ce421211
#
_entry.id   854121ad523851131874c305ce421211
#
_cell.length_a   1.000
_cell.length_b   1.000
_cell.length_c   1.000
_cell.angle_alpha   90.00
_cell.angle_beta   90.00
_cell.angle_gamma   90.00
#
_symmetry.space_group_name_H-M   'P 1'
#
loop_
_entity.id
_entity.type
_entity.pdbx_description
1 polymer ?
#
loop_
_entity_poly.entity_id
_entity_poly.type
_entity_poly.pdbx_seq_one_letter_code
_entity_poly.pdbx_strand_id
1 'polypeptide(L)'
;MIKKHILLALIVAYSSQSYATIINAETFKNLDYKSAVTTAHTLYKNNEGIMIKVLPDRIVATFSDGKSSSVAIPKDQFFLSIAPYINSSHPCTNHVLTGCTGEIINQTMKVVMTDTDTGETLIDKKMTTQRDGFIDFWVPKDKNLAFNIYYEAKDGSKRVAREVLSTFNNDRTCITTMKLIES
;
A
#
# COMPACT_ATOMS: atom_id res chain seq x y z
N MET A 1 64.76 -24.46 20.58
CA MET A 1 63.67 -23.87 21.42
C MET A 1 62.97 -22.81 20.56
N ILE A 2 61.77 -23.13 20.01
CA ILE A 2 61.02 -22.25 19.13
C ILE A 2 59.88 -21.64 19.97
N LYS A 3 59.96 -20.31 20.21
CA LYS A 3 58.90 -19.57 20.89
C LYS A 3 57.73 -19.33 19.93
N LYS A 4 56.58 -19.96 20.19
CA LYS A 4 55.30 -19.68 19.50
C LYS A 4 54.70 -18.38 20.07
N HIS A 5 54.60 -17.33 19.23
CA HIS A 5 53.81 -16.15 19.54
C HIS A 5 52.36 -16.41 19.15
N ILE A 6 51.50 -16.43 20.14
CA ILE A 6 50.03 -16.49 19.94
C ILE A 6 49.56 -15.06 19.73
N LEU A 7 49.10 -14.75 18.53
CA LEU A 7 48.47 -13.47 18.20
C LEU A 7 46.97 -13.56 18.58
N LEU A 8 46.59 -12.87 19.65
CA LEU A 8 45.18 -12.78 20.08
C LEU A 8 44.49 -11.72 19.26
N ALA A 9 43.66 -12.14 18.29
CA ALA A 9 42.83 -11.21 17.51
C ALA A 9 41.61 -10.81 18.32
N LEU A 10 41.51 -9.54 18.73
CA LEU A 10 40.30 -8.96 19.32
C LEU A 10 39.26 -8.76 18.22
N ILE A 11 38.22 -9.57 18.22
CA ILE A 11 37.01 -9.35 17.39
C ILE A 11 36.15 -8.32 18.12
N VAL A 12 36.19 -7.07 17.64
CA VAL A 12 35.24 -6.04 18.08
C VAL A 12 33.89 -6.28 17.35
N ALA A 13 32.94 -6.86 18.05
CA ALA A 13 31.56 -6.99 17.53
C ALA A 13 30.88 -5.61 17.56
N TYR A 14 30.75 -4.98 16.40
CA TYR A 14 29.88 -3.81 16.26
C TYR A 14 28.42 -4.27 16.31
N SER A 15 27.78 -4.10 17.46
CA SER A 15 26.32 -4.21 17.57
C SER A 15 25.69 -2.99 16.89
N SER A 16 25.14 -3.16 15.68
CA SER A 16 24.28 -2.17 15.04
C SER A 16 22.97 -2.12 15.82
N GLN A 17 22.83 -1.16 16.71
CA GLN A 17 21.55 -0.84 17.32
C GLN A 17 20.66 -0.19 16.24
N SER A 18 19.68 -0.94 15.75
CA SER A 18 18.60 -0.38 14.93
C SER A 18 17.72 0.47 15.83
N TYR A 19 17.92 1.78 15.85
CA TYR A 19 16.98 2.70 16.45
C TYR A 19 15.70 2.69 15.61
N ALA A 20 14.59 2.23 16.17
CA ALA A 20 13.29 2.45 15.55
C ALA A 20 13.06 3.96 15.42
N THR A 21 12.97 4.46 14.20
CA THR A 21 12.72 5.89 13.95
C THR A 21 11.33 6.21 14.47
N ILE A 22 11.24 7.08 15.47
CA ILE A 22 9.95 7.56 15.99
C ILE A 22 9.30 8.40 14.88
N ILE A 23 8.14 7.96 14.42
CA ILE A 23 7.36 8.68 13.42
C ILE A 23 6.58 9.81 14.11
N ASN A 24 6.86 11.05 13.69
CA ASN A 24 6.17 12.27 14.08
C ASN A 24 6.04 13.20 12.87
N ALA A 25 5.41 14.38 13.05
CA ALA A 25 5.17 15.30 11.94
C ALA A 25 6.47 15.76 11.25
N GLU A 26 7.57 15.93 12.00
CA GLU A 26 8.85 16.35 11.45
C GLU A 26 9.54 15.25 10.63
N THR A 27 9.56 14.02 11.15
CA THR A 27 10.18 12.88 10.46
C THR A 27 9.36 12.44 9.27
N PHE A 28 8.01 12.49 9.36
CA PHE A 28 7.11 12.06 8.28
C PHE A 28 7.26 12.93 7.02
N LYS A 29 7.35 14.26 7.15
CA LYS A 29 7.46 15.17 5.99
C LYS A 29 8.73 14.97 5.16
N ASN A 30 9.75 14.35 5.74
CA ASN A 30 11.03 14.07 5.08
C ASN A 30 11.07 12.72 4.35
N LEU A 31 9.98 11.94 4.41
CA LEU A 31 9.85 10.70 3.65
C LEU A 31 9.59 11.00 2.16
N ASP A 32 9.99 10.10 1.29
CA ASP A 32 9.44 10.04 -0.05
C ASP A 32 8.03 9.40 -0.01
N TYR A 33 7.25 9.58 -1.08
CA TYR A 33 5.85 9.15 -1.14
C TYR A 33 5.66 7.63 -0.99
N LYS A 34 6.60 6.80 -1.48
CA LYS A 34 6.52 5.33 -1.33
C LYS A 34 6.86 4.92 0.09
N SER A 35 7.87 5.52 0.68
CA SER A 35 8.25 5.31 2.08
C SER A 35 7.15 5.76 3.04
N ALA A 36 6.42 6.83 2.74
CA ALA A 36 5.27 7.28 3.54
C ALA A 36 4.16 6.22 3.56
N VAL A 37 3.83 5.60 2.42
CA VAL A 37 2.86 4.49 2.34
C VAL A 37 3.37 3.26 3.09
N THR A 38 4.62 2.86 2.87
CA THR A 38 5.21 1.71 3.57
C THR A 38 5.20 1.90 5.08
N THR A 39 5.56 3.11 5.56
CA THR A 39 5.50 3.47 6.98
C THR A 39 4.08 3.36 7.52
N ALA A 40 3.08 3.87 6.77
CA ALA A 40 1.69 3.77 7.18
C ALA A 40 1.22 2.32 7.36
N HIS A 41 1.65 1.41 6.47
CA HIS A 41 1.34 -0.02 6.64
C HIS A 41 1.96 -0.64 7.89
N THR A 42 3.13 -0.19 8.33
CA THR A 42 3.70 -0.67 9.62
C THR A 42 2.87 -0.21 10.82
N LEU A 43 2.16 0.93 10.68
CA LEU A 43 1.31 1.53 11.71
C LEU A 43 -0.17 1.07 11.62
N TYR A 44 -0.52 0.20 10.70
CA TYR A 44 -1.89 -0.29 10.57
C TYR A 44 -2.37 -0.96 11.85
N LYS A 45 -3.48 -0.44 12.42
CA LYS A 45 -4.06 -0.88 13.70
C LYS A 45 -3.12 -0.81 14.92
N ASN A 46 -2.02 -0.08 14.82
CA ASN A 46 -1.18 0.23 15.98
C ASN A 46 -1.79 1.44 16.68
N ASN A 47 -2.50 1.30 17.74
CA ASN A 47 -3.30 2.30 18.48
C ASN A 47 -2.55 3.56 18.96
N GLU A 48 -1.60 4.07 18.18
CA GLU A 48 -0.78 5.25 18.50
C GLU A 48 -1.49 6.58 18.19
N GLY A 49 -2.76 6.53 17.73
CA GLY A 49 -3.53 7.71 17.37
C GLY A 49 -3.01 8.43 16.11
N ILE A 50 -2.27 7.71 15.26
CA ILE A 50 -1.74 8.25 14.00
C ILE A 50 -2.69 7.85 12.86
N MET A 51 -3.25 8.85 12.17
CA MET A 51 -4.05 8.66 10.97
C MET A 51 -3.26 9.08 9.74
N ILE A 52 -3.05 8.16 8.80
CA ILE A 52 -2.38 8.45 7.52
C ILE A 52 -3.35 8.19 6.39
N LYS A 53 -3.66 9.26 5.64
CA LYS A 53 -4.63 9.28 4.53
C LYS A 53 -3.93 9.64 3.22
N VAL A 54 -4.30 8.95 2.15
CA VAL A 54 -3.83 9.28 0.79
C VAL A 54 -4.90 10.10 0.06
N LEU A 55 -4.51 11.29 -0.36
CA LEU A 55 -5.26 12.17 -1.25
C LEU A 55 -4.70 12.05 -2.67
N PRO A 56 -5.38 12.56 -3.71
CA PRO A 56 -4.92 12.43 -5.10
C PRO A 56 -3.54 13.03 -5.40
N ASP A 57 -3.09 14.00 -4.59
CA ASP A 57 -1.86 14.76 -4.81
C ASP A 57 -0.84 14.66 -3.66
N ARG A 58 -1.23 14.10 -2.53
CA ARG A 58 -0.39 14.02 -1.33
C ARG A 58 -0.84 12.96 -0.34
N ILE A 59 0.07 12.58 0.54
CA ILE A 59 -0.19 11.71 1.69
C ILE A 59 -0.16 12.59 2.94
N VAL A 60 -1.22 12.56 3.74
CA VAL A 60 -1.35 13.38 4.96
C VAL A 60 -1.32 12.48 6.18
N ALA A 61 -0.44 12.80 7.13
CA ALA A 61 -0.41 12.19 8.46
C ALA A 61 -0.93 13.20 9.50
N THR A 62 -1.82 12.73 10.37
CA THR A 62 -2.29 13.44 11.56
C THR A 62 -1.90 12.63 12.78
N PHE A 63 -1.24 13.28 13.73
CA PHE A 63 -0.66 12.65 14.92
C PHE A 63 -1.53 12.89 16.15
N SER A 64 -1.32 12.08 17.20
CA SER A 64 -2.09 12.16 18.46
C SER A 64 -1.97 13.50 19.19
N ASP A 65 -0.88 14.25 18.95
CA ASP A 65 -0.68 15.61 19.49
C ASP A 65 -1.41 16.72 18.69
N GLY A 66 -2.21 16.33 17.68
CA GLY A 66 -2.96 17.22 16.80
C GLY A 66 -2.13 17.83 15.66
N LYS A 67 -0.83 17.59 15.60
CA LYS A 67 -0.01 18.04 14.48
C LYS A 67 -0.30 17.25 13.23
N SER A 68 -0.12 17.88 12.08
CA SER A 68 -0.23 17.23 10.76
C SER A 68 0.98 17.54 9.91
N SER A 69 1.32 16.60 9.04
CA SER A 69 2.30 16.85 7.99
C SER A 69 1.92 16.12 6.71
N SER A 70 2.56 16.44 5.60
CA SER A 70 2.23 15.82 4.33
C SER A 70 3.47 15.60 3.46
N VAL A 71 3.36 14.56 2.60
CA VAL A 71 4.32 14.21 1.56
C VAL A 71 3.63 14.32 0.22
N ALA A 72 4.20 15.07 -0.71
CA ALA A 72 3.63 15.23 -2.05
C ALA A 72 3.77 13.95 -2.88
N ILE A 73 2.75 13.62 -3.67
CA ILE A 73 2.82 12.59 -4.71
C ILE A 73 3.33 13.25 -5.99
N PRO A 74 4.25 12.63 -6.76
CA PRO A 74 4.69 13.16 -8.05
C PRO A 74 3.51 13.43 -9.00
N LYS A 75 3.62 14.49 -9.81
CA LYS A 75 2.51 14.95 -10.67
C LYS A 75 2.07 13.95 -11.73
N ASP A 76 2.92 13.01 -12.09
CA ASP A 76 2.69 11.94 -13.07
C ASP A 76 2.19 10.63 -12.42
N GLN A 77 2.07 10.59 -11.09
CA GLN A 77 1.67 9.42 -10.33
C GLN A 77 0.32 9.62 -9.65
N PHE A 78 -0.43 8.52 -9.55
CA PHE A 78 -1.65 8.44 -8.76
C PHE A 78 -1.63 7.16 -7.91
N PHE A 79 -2.17 7.24 -6.70
CA PHE A 79 -2.28 6.10 -5.80
C PHE A 79 -3.70 5.53 -5.84
N LEU A 80 -3.81 4.24 -6.14
CA LEU A 80 -5.05 3.48 -6.01
C LEU A 80 -4.85 2.36 -5.00
N SER A 81 -5.73 2.26 -4.03
CA SER A 81 -5.80 1.16 -3.07
C SER A 81 -7.14 0.45 -3.23
N ILE A 82 -7.11 -0.82 -3.63
CA ILE A 82 -8.30 -1.59 -4.03
C ILE A 82 -8.54 -2.72 -3.03
N ALA A 83 -9.72 -2.76 -2.40
CA ALA A 83 -10.21 -3.87 -1.60
C ALA A 83 -11.26 -4.67 -2.38
N PRO A 84 -10.91 -5.76 -3.06
CA PRO A 84 -11.89 -6.68 -3.62
C PRO A 84 -12.71 -7.33 -2.49
N TYR A 85 -13.99 -7.60 -2.75
CA TYR A 85 -14.85 -8.20 -1.73
C TYR A 85 -15.84 -9.21 -2.33
N ILE A 86 -16.37 -10.10 -1.50
CA ILE A 86 -17.39 -11.10 -1.87
C ILE A 86 -18.71 -10.73 -1.22
N ASN A 87 -18.74 -10.55 0.08
CA ASN A 87 -19.96 -10.41 0.87
C ASN A 87 -20.16 -8.99 1.39
N SER A 88 -19.11 -8.34 1.89
CA SER A 88 -19.22 -7.05 2.55
C SER A 88 -18.16 -6.05 2.13
N SER A 89 -18.56 -4.80 2.05
CA SER A 89 -17.69 -3.67 1.78
C SER A 89 -18.21 -2.44 2.52
N HIS A 90 -17.45 -1.35 2.50
CA HIS A 90 -17.83 -0.07 3.09
C HIS A 90 -17.53 1.09 2.13
N PRO A 91 -18.26 2.21 2.18
CA PRO A 91 -17.92 3.39 1.38
C PRO A 91 -16.54 3.94 1.75
N CYS A 92 -15.76 4.25 0.72
CA CYS A 92 -14.44 4.84 0.89
C CYS A 92 -14.11 5.78 -0.27
N THR A 93 -13.58 6.98 0.02
CA THR A 93 -13.17 7.95 -1.00
C THR A 93 -11.66 8.11 -1.01
N ASN A 94 -11.08 8.47 0.14
CA ASN A 94 -9.64 8.62 0.29
C ASN A 94 -9.14 7.55 1.27
N HIS A 95 -8.16 6.75 0.83
CA HIS A 95 -7.68 5.63 1.61
C HIS A 95 -6.97 6.07 2.91
N VAL A 96 -7.45 5.53 4.03
CA VAL A 96 -6.80 5.68 5.34
C VAL A 96 -5.98 4.43 5.61
N LEU A 97 -4.70 4.47 5.26
CA LEU A 97 -3.75 3.36 5.34
C LEU A 97 -3.64 2.75 6.74
N THR A 98 -3.82 3.57 7.78
CA THR A 98 -3.73 3.12 9.17
C THR A 98 -5.03 2.55 9.74
N GLY A 99 -6.16 2.63 8.99
CA GLY A 99 -7.47 2.29 9.55
C GLY A 99 -8.45 1.55 8.65
N CYS A 100 -8.43 1.77 7.32
CA CYS A 100 -9.34 1.07 6.41
C CYS A 100 -9.09 -0.45 6.42
N THR A 101 -10.18 -1.24 6.35
CA THR A 101 -10.09 -2.70 6.36
C THR A 101 -10.97 -3.28 5.25
N GLY A 102 -10.37 -4.08 4.36
CA GLY A 102 -11.08 -4.89 3.37
C GLY A 102 -11.45 -6.27 3.90
N GLU A 103 -12.37 -6.94 3.21
CA GLU A 103 -12.86 -8.28 3.59
C GLU A 103 -11.82 -9.38 3.40
N ILE A 104 -11.06 -9.31 2.30
CA ILE A 104 -10.20 -10.42 1.86
C ILE A 104 -8.72 -10.07 2.14
N ILE A 105 -8.18 -10.63 3.22
CA ILE A 105 -6.82 -10.36 3.69
C ILE A 105 -5.85 -11.50 3.34
N ASN A 106 -4.60 -11.15 2.97
CA ASN A 106 -3.52 -12.11 2.70
C ASN A 106 -3.90 -13.17 1.66
N GLN A 107 -4.68 -12.80 0.63
CA GLN A 107 -5.07 -13.71 -0.46
C GLN A 107 -4.45 -13.26 -1.78
N THR A 108 -3.93 -14.22 -2.55
CA THR A 108 -3.32 -13.96 -3.85
C THR A 108 -4.38 -13.96 -4.94
N MET A 109 -4.34 -12.96 -5.80
CA MET A 109 -5.24 -12.76 -6.94
C MET A 109 -4.45 -12.45 -8.19
N LYS A 110 -4.92 -12.82 -9.37
CA LYS A 110 -4.37 -12.33 -10.62
C LYS A 110 -5.00 -10.97 -10.93
N VAL A 111 -4.16 -9.95 -11.14
CA VAL A 111 -4.58 -8.61 -11.51
C VAL A 111 -4.12 -8.31 -12.93
N VAL A 112 -5.05 -7.88 -13.76
CA VAL A 112 -4.79 -7.33 -15.10
C VAL A 112 -5.29 -5.90 -15.12
N MET A 113 -4.42 -4.95 -15.45
CA MET A 113 -4.75 -3.53 -15.59
C MET A 113 -4.35 -3.06 -16.99
N THR A 114 -5.29 -2.43 -17.68
CA THR A 114 -5.12 -1.95 -19.07
C THR A 114 -5.50 -0.48 -19.16
N ASP A 115 -4.67 0.33 -19.80
CA ASP A 115 -5.03 1.70 -20.19
C ASP A 115 -6.12 1.62 -21.27
N THR A 116 -7.30 2.20 -21.00
CA THR A 116 -8.45 2.11 -21.91
C THR A 116 -8.28 2.92 -23.19
N ASP A 117 -7.44 3.95 -23.17
CA ASP A 117 -7.23 4.84 -24.30
C ASP A 117 -6.26 4.23 -25.34
N THR A 118 -5.24 3.50 -24.84
CA THR A 118 -4.20 2.91 -25.69
C THR A 118 -4.38 1.41 -25.91
N GLY A 119 -5.12 0.73 -25.04
CA GLY A 119 -5.22 -0.73 -24.99
C GLY A 119 -3.96 -1.41 -24.42
N GLU A 120 -2.99 -0.65 -23.94
CA GLU A 120 -1.75 -1.19 -23.36
C GLU A 120 -2.04 -1.87 -22.02
N THR A 121 -1.53 -3.09 -21.86
CA THR A 121 -1.58 -3.79 -20.55
C THR A 121 -0.42 -3.33 -19.68
N LEU A 122 -0.72 -2.58 -18.64
CA LEU A 122 0.26 -2.03 -17.69
C LEU A 122 0.62 -3.01 -16.57
N ILE A 123 -0.31 -3.88 -16.18
CA ILE A 123 -0.11 -4.93 -15.17
C ILE A 123 -0.77 -6.23 -15.65
N ASP A 124 -0.05 -7.33 -15.59
CA ASP A 124 -0.57 -8.70 -15.69
C ASP A 124 0.25 -9.61 -14.77
N LYS A 125 -0.14 -9.69 -13.49
CA LYS A 125 0.60 -10.49 -12.51
C LYS A 125 -0.27 -10.92 -11.32
N LYS A 126 0.24 -11.88 -10.55
CA LYS A 126 -0.32 -12.23 -9.24
C LYS A 126 0.10 -11.19 -8.20
N MET A 127 -0.87 -10.71 -7.42
CA MET A 127 -0.68 -9.79 -6.31
C MET A 127 -1.44 -10.30 -5.09
N THR A 128 -0.95 -10.01 -3.91
CA THR A 128 -1.56 -10.47 -2.65
C THR A 128 -2.15 -9.29 -1.91
N THR A 129 -3.41 -9.41 -1.48
CA THR A 129 -4.01 -8.41 -0.58
C THR A 129 -3.20 -8.35 0.71
N GLN A 130 -2.96 -7.17 1.21
CA GLN A 130 -2.20 -6.93 2.42
C GLN A 130 -3.01 -7.33 3.66
N ARG A 131 -2.45 -7.16 4.85
CA ARG A 131 -3.12 -7.46 6.12
C ARG A 131 -4.37 -6.60 6.40
N ASP A 132 -4.51 -5.47 5.69
CA ASP A 132 -5.68 -4.60 5.70
C ASP A 132 -6.74 -4.99 4.66
N GLY A 133 -6.45 -5.98 3.79
CA GLY A 133 -7.34 -6.47 2.75
C GLY A 133 -7.29 -5.67 1.44
N PHE A 134 -6.32 -4.75 1.30
CA PHE A 134 -6.15 -3.93 0.10
C PHE A 134 -4.96 -4.40 -0.75
N ILE A 135 -4.99 -4.02 -2.02
CA ILE A 135 -3.85 -4.08 -2.95
C ILE A 135 -3.58 -2.66 -3.42
N ASP A 136 -2.34 -2.22 -3.26
CA ASP A 136 -1.92 -0.87 -3.60
C ASP A 136 -1.25 -0.79 -4.96
N PHE A 137 -1.54 0.29 -5.68
CA PHE A 137 -1.01 0.57 -7.00
C PHE A 137 -0.51 2.01 -7.09
N TRP A 138 0.70 2.16 -7.61
CA TRP A 138 1.16 3.41 -8.17
C TRP A 138 0.96 3.35 -9.67
N VAL A 139 0.10 4.19 -10.19
CA VAL A 139 -0.34 4.19 -11.60
C VAL A 139 -0.12 5.56 -12.24
N PRO A 140 -0.07 5.64 -13.58
CA PRO A 140 -0.05 6.93 -14.26
C PRO A 140 -1.27 7.78 -13.91
N LYS A 141 -1.05 9.07 -13.75
CA LYS A 141 -2.10 10.05 -13.52
C LYS A 141 -2.82 10.41 -14.83
N ASP A 142 -4.04 10.96 -14.71
CA ASP A 142 -4.89 11.44 -15.80
C ASP A 142 -5.22 10.34 -16.84
N LYS A 143 -5.55 9.14 -16.35
CA LYS A 143 -5.89 7.95 -17.13
C LYS A 143 -7.23 7.35 -16.74
N ASN A 144 -7.82 6.59 -17.68
CA ASN A 144 -8.87 5.62 -17.43
C ASN A 144 -8.26 4.22 -17.52
N LEU A 145 -8.36 3.43 -16.47
CA LEU A 145 -7.69 2.15 -16.30
C LEU A 145 -8.72 1.04 -16.04
N ALA A 146 -8.79 0.06 -16.94
CA ALA A 146 -9.63 -1.11 -16.76
C ALA A 146 -8.92 -2.13 -15.86
N PHE A 147 -9.50 -2.41 -14.70
CA PHE A 147 -9.03 -3.44 -13.78
C PHE A 147 -9.86 -4.70 -13.90
N ASN A 148 -9.19 -5.84 -14.04
CA ASN A 148 -9.77 -7.17 -13.93
C ASN A 148 -9.02 -7.91 -12.83
N ILE A 149 -9.73 -8.31 -11.76
CA ILE A 149 -9.16 -9.07 -10.64
C ILE A 149 -9.79 -10.46 -10.64
N TYR A 150 -8.98 -11.48 -10.80
CA TYR A 150 -9.37 -12.88 -10.79
C TYR A 150 -8.93 -13.53 -9.48
N TYR A 151 -9.87 -14.12 -8.79
CA TYR A 151 -9.66 -14.81 -7.53
C TYR A 151 -10.12 -16.26 -7.60
N GLU A 152 -9.28 -17.17 -7.16
CA GLU A 152 -9.63 -18.57 -6.95
C GLU A 152 -9.58 -18.83 -5.44
N ALA A 153 -10.75 -19.12 -4.87
CA ALA A 153 -10.87 -19.39 -3.45
C ALA A 153 -10.36 -20.78 -3.10
N LYS A 154 -10.14 -21.05 -1.82
CA LYS A 154 -9.62 -22.36 -1.35
C LYS A 154 -10.51 -23.55 -1.67
N ASP A 155 -11.80 -23.33 -1.85
CA ASP A 155 -12.78 -24.34 -2.26
C ASP A 155 -12.81 -24.57 -3.78
N GLY A 156 -11.94 -23.89 -4.54
CA GLY A 156 -11.84 -23.98 -5.99
C GLY A 156 -12.82 -23.07 -6.74
N SER A 157 -13.68 -22.32 -6.05
CA SER A 157 -14.58 -21.36 -6.71
C SER A 157 -13.80 -20.23 -7.37
N LYS A 158 -14.15 -19.91 -8.62
CA LYS A 158 -13.50 -18.84 -9.40
C LYS A 158 -14.40 -17.61 -9.44
N ARG A 159 -13.83 -16.46 -9.20
CA ARG A 159 -14.52 -15.19 -9.14
C ARG A 159 -13.75 -14.11 -9.89
N VAL A 160 -14.48 -13.11 -10.36
CA VAL A 160 -13.89 -11.98 -11.06
C VAL A 160 -14.56 -10.69 -10.64
N ALA A 161 -13.77 -9.63 -10.46
CA ALA A 161 -14.24 -8.26 -10.35
C ALA A 161 -13.70 -7.45 -11.51
N ARG A 162 -14.53 -6.55 -12.08
CA ARG A 162 -14.14 -5.67 -13.20
C ARG A 162 -14.66 -4.28 -12.94
N GLU A 163 -13.79 -3.28 -13.11
CA GLU A 163 -14.15 -1.87 -13.00
C GLU A 163 -13.19 -1.02 -13.84
N VAL A 164 -13.69 0.07 -14.42
CA VAL A 164 -12.86 1.11 -15.00
C VAL A 164 -12.71 2.20 -13.96
N LEU A 165 -11.48 2.48 -13.57
CA LEU A 165 -11.10 3.47 -12.58
C LEU A 165 -10.36 4.62 -13.25
N SER A 166 -10.70 5.84 -12.88
CA SER A 166 -10.01 7.03 -13.33
C SER A 166 -9.00 7.54 -12.30
N THR A 167 -7.99 8.29 -12.77
CA THR A 167 -6.87 8.76 -11.95
C THR A 167 -6.65 10.27 -12.05
N PHE A 168 -7.76 11.04 -12.19
CA PHE A 168 -7.74 12.49 -12.25
C PHE A 168 -7.69 13.12 -10.84
N ASN A 169 -7.54 14.45 -10.78
CA ASN A 169 -7.28 15.18 -9.52
C ASN A 169 -8.35 14.99 -8.41
N ASN A 170 -9.60 14.70 -8.79
CA ASN A 170 -10.70 14.57 -7.83
C ASN A 170 -11.16 13.13 -7.65
N ASP A 171 -10.42 12.17 -8.19
CA ASP A 171 -10.79 10.77 -8.14
C ASP A 171 -10.45 10.13 -6.79
N ARG A 172 -11.12 9.01 -6.54
CA ARG A 172 -10.97 8.24 -5.31
C ARG A 172 -9.62 7.53 -5.28
N THR A 173 -8.91 7.62 -4.17
CA THR A 173 -7.72 6.80 -3.92
C THR A 173 -8.06 5.47 -3.24
N CYS A 174 -9.29 5.31 -2.77
CA CYS A 174 -9.81 4.14 -2.08
C CYS A 174 -10.94 3.50 -2.88
N ILE A 175 -10.75 2.26 -3.32
CA ILE A 175 -11.68 1.52 -4.15
C ILE A 175 -12.21 0.32 -3.37
N THR A 176 -13.49 0.37 -3.03
CA THR A 176 -14.21 -0.65 -2.26
C THR A 176 -15.47 -1.11 -3.00
N THR A 177 -15.51 -0.87 -4.31
CA THR A 177 -16.64 -1.18 -5.20
C THR A 177 -16.46 -2.48 -5.99
N MET A 178 -15.26 -3.04 -6.02
CA MET A 178 -14.91 -4.22 -6.83
C MET A 178 -15.42 -5.53 -6.20
N LYS A 179 -16.70 -5.87 -6.47
CA LYS A 179 -17.30 -7.12 -6.03
C LYS A 179 -16.83 -8.30 -6.89
N LEU A 180 -16.32 -9.33 -6.24
CA LEU A 180 -15.95 -10.60 -6.83
C LEU A 180 -17.19 -11.47 -7.03
N ILE A 181 -17.65 -11.61 -8.27
CA ILE A 181 -18.78 -12.45 -8.68
C ILE A 181 -18.26 -13.75 -9.28
N GLU A 182 -19.04 -14.81 -9.23
CA GLU A 182 -18.71 -16.09 -9.86
C GLU A 182 -18.52 -15.93 -11.36
N SER A 183 -17.50 -16.61 -11.92
CA SER A 183 -17.09 -16.51 -13.31
C SER A 183 -17.30 -17.81 -14.06
#